data_8e99cff5fdcce786ac8d4ff2f52587cd
#
_entry.id   8e99cff5fdcce786ac8d4ff2f52587cd
#
_cell.length_a   1.000
_cell.length_b   1.000
_cell.length_c   1.000
_cell.angle_alpha   90.00
_cell.angle_beta   90.00
_cell.angle_gamma   90.00
#
_symmetry.space_group_name_H-M   'P 1'
#
loop_
_entity.id
_entity.type
_entity.pdbx_description
1 polymer ?
#
loop_
_entity_poly.entity_id
_entity_poly.type
_entity_poly.pdbx_seq_one_letter_code
_entity_poly.pdbx_strand_id
1 'polypeptide(L)'
;RGLGDVYKRQAASKGIKMMMHHETSASVRNYERHLDKAYQFMVDNGYNSVKSGYVGNIIPRGEHHYGQWMNNHYLYAVKKAADYKIMVNAHEATRPTGICRTYPNLIGNESARGTEYEAFAGNKPFHTTLLPFTRQIGGPMDYTPGIFETHCNKMNPANNSQVRSTIA
;
A
#
# COMPACT_ATOMS: atom_id res chain seq x y z
N ARG A 1 -11.15 25.05 -1.58
CA ARG A 1 -11.70 23.85 -0.93
C ARG A 1 -12.34 23.01 -2.00
N GLY A 2 -11.77 21.85 -2.33
CA GLY A 2 -12.20 21.01 -3.45
C GLY A 2 -13.15 19.89 -3.01
N LEU A 3 -13.62 19.10 -4.01
CA LEU A 3 -14.50 17.95 -3.79
C LEU A 3 -13.94 16.96 -2.75
N GLY A 4 -12.62 16.79 -2.67
CA GLY A 4 -11.98 15.92 -1.67
C GLY A 4 -12.30 16.30 -0.21
N ASP A 5 -12.45 17.57 0.08
CA ASP A 5 -12.81 18.07 1.41
C ASP A 5 -14.27 17.73 1.77
N VAL A 6 -15.15 17.71 0.77
CA VAL A 6 -16.56 17.32 0.92
C VAL A 6 -16.66 15.82 1.22
N TYR A 7 -16.01 14.97 0.43
CA TYR A 7 -16.02 13.53 0.63
C TYR A 7 -15.40 13.11 1.96
N LYS A 8 -14.31 13.78 2.36
CA LYS A 8 -13.69 13.52 3.67
C LYS A 8 -14.67 13.79 4.82
N ARG A 9 -15.36 14.94 4.80
CA ARG A 9 -16.36 15.26 5.82
C ARG A 9 -17.53 14.30 5.81
N GLN A 10 -17.99 13.91 4.63
CA GLN A 10 -19.05 12.94 4.47
C GLN A 10 -18.66 11.56 5.02
N ALA A 11 -17.45 11.09 4.73
CA ALA A 11 -16.93 9.86 5.28
C ALA A 11 -16.82 9.94 6.82
N ALA A 12 -16.23 11.02 7.33
CA ALA A 12 -16.09 11.25 8.76
C ALA A 12 -17.43 11.30 9.51
N SER A 13 -18.47 11.91 8.92
CA SER A 13 -19.82 11.94 9.50
C SER A 13 -20.46 10.56 9.64
N LYS A 14 -19.96 9.58 8.88
CA LYS A 14 -20.38 8.16 8.94
C LYS A 14 -19.39 7.29 9.74
N GLY A 15 -18.44 7.89 10.45
CA GLY A 15 -17.43 7.16 11.22
C GLY A 15 -16.35 6.48 10.36
N ILE A 16 -16.31 6.76 9.05
CA ILE A 16 -15.32 6.18 8.13
C ILE A 16 -14.06 7.05 8.13
N LYS A 17 -12.90 6.42 8.36
CA LYS A 17 -11.58 7.06 8.26
C LYS A 17 -11.02 6.83 6.87
N MET A 18 -10.47 7.88 6.27
CA MET A 18 -9.84 7.81 4.96
C MET A 18 -8.32 7.69 5.12
N MET A 19 -7.71 6.85 4.30
CA MET A 19 -6.26 6.73 4.16
C MET A 19 -5.76 7.68 3.09
N MET A 20 -4.70 8.43 3.36
CA MET A 20 -4.05 9.26 2.36
C MET A 20 -3.08 8.42 1.53
N HIS A 21 -2.99 8.70 0.23
CA HIS A 21 -2.03 8.04 -0.66
C HIS A 21 -0.87 8.98 -0.98
N HIS A 22 0.34 8.54 -0.64
CA HIS A 22 1.60 9.18 -1.04
C HIS A 22 2.27 8.34 -2.13
N GLU A 23 1.93 8.61 -3.39
CA GLU A 23 2.67 8.02 -4.51
C GLU A 23 3.94 8.82 -4.76
N THR A 24 5.09 8.18 -4.60
CA THR A 24 6.39 8.84 -4.67
C THR A 24 7.03 8.76 -6.06
N SER A 25 6.48 7.92 -6.97
CA SER A 25 7.10 7.54 -8.24
C SER A 25 8.56 7.10 -8.04
N ALA A 26 8.79 6.38 -6.97
CA ALA A 26 10.11 5.89 -6.54
C ALA A 26 11.19 6.97 -6.29
N SER A 27 10.81 8.25 -6.22
CA SER A 27 11.72 9.37 -5.91
C SER A 27 11.93 9.50 -4.41
N VAL A 28 12.65 8.54 -3.85
CA VAL A 28 12.75 8.29 -2.41
C VAL A 28 13.37 9.45 -1.65
N ARG A 29 14.49 10.00 -2.12
CA ARG A 29 15.13 11.15 -1.45
C ARG A 29 14.25 12.40 -1.45
N ASN A 30 13.45 12.58 -2.49
CA ASN A 30 12.49 13.68 -2.52
C ASN A 30 11.38 13.44 -1.49
N TYR A 31 10.90 12.22 -1.37
CA TYR A 31 9.91 11.86 -0.37
C TYR A 31 10.43 12.09 1.05
N GLU A 32 11.64 11.58 1.38
CA GLU A 32 12.26 11.79 2.68
C GLU A 32 12.40 13.28 3.04
N ARG A 33 12.81 14.09 2.07
CA ARG A 33 12.98 15.56 2.27
C ARG A 33 11.67 16.26 2.65
N HIS A 34 10.55 15.76 2.21
CA HIS A 34 9.22 16.34 2.43
C HIS A 34 8.38 15.60 3.46
N LEU A 35 8.88 14.52 4.03
CA LEU A 35 8.12 13.60 4.86
C LEU A 35 7.51 14.28 6.09
N ASP A 36 8.28 15.12 6.79
CA ASP A 36 7.77 15.87 7.94
C ASP A 36 6.61 16.78 7.57
N LYS A 37 6.72 17.53 6.46
CA LYS A 37 5.64 18.39 5.98
C LYS A 37 4.41 17.60 5.58
N ALA A 38 4.62 16.45 4.92
CA ALA A 38 3.54 15.59 4.44
C ALA A 38 2.78 14.98 5.63
N TYR A 39 3.48 14.49 6.62
CA TYR A 39 2.86 13.91 7.81
C TYR A 39 2.20 14.98 8.69
N GLN A 40 2.82 16.14 8.85
CA GLN A 40 2.17 17.25 9.56
C GLN A 40 0.88 17.67 8.85
N PHE A 41 0.90 17.80 7.53
CA PHE A 41 -0.31 18.07 6.74
C PHE A 41 -1.40 17.03 6.96
N MET A 42 -1.03 15.75 7.06
CA MET A 42 -1.99 14.69 7.35
C MET A 42 -2.63 14.88 8.72
N VAL A 43 -1.82 15.11 9.75
CA VAL A 43 -2.29 15.35 11.13
C VAL A 43 -3.23 16.56 11.18
N ASP A 44 -2.82 17.69 10.61
CA ASP A 44 -3.61 18.92 10.57
C ASP A 44 -4.96 18.75 9.87
N ASN A 45 -5.03 17.78 8.96
CA ASN A 45 -6.24 17.44 8.23
C ASN A 45 -6.98 16.20 8.77
N GLY A 46 -6.55 15.63 9.90
CA GLY A 46 -7.22 14.52 10.56
C GLY A 46 -7.09 13.18 9.84
N TYR A 47 -6.02 12.98 9.05
CA TYR A 47 -5.63 11.67 8.54
C TYR A 47 -4.68 11.00 9.53
N ASN A 48 -4.90 9.72 9.78
CA ASN A 48 -4.06 8.91 10.67
C ASN A 48 -3.50 7.66 10.00
N SER A 49 -3.65 7.54 8.69
CA SER A 49 -3.11 6.42 7.92
C SER A 49 -2.70 6.85 6.53
N VAL A 50 -1.60 6.28 6.06
CA VAL A 50 -1.02 6.53 4.75
C VAL A 50 -0.75 5.24 4.01
N LYS A 51 -1.10 5.20 2.72
CA LYS A 51 -0.56 4.26 1.75
C LYS A 51 0.62 4.94 1.08
N SER A 52 1.82 4.36 1.21
CA SER A 52 3.01 4.83 0.49
C SER A 52 3.28 3.95 -0.72
N GLY A 53 3.48 4.55 -1.90
CA GLY A 53 3.77 3.86 -3.16
C GLY A 53 5.14 4.25 -3.71
N TYR A 54 5.77 3.32 -4.41
CA TYR A 54 7.12 3.48 -4.99
C TYR A 54 7.17 2.87 -6.39
N VAL A 55 6.16 3.16 -7.20
CA VAL A 55 6.06 2.62 -8.55
C VAL A 55 7.21 3.09 -9.43
N GLY A 56 7.76 2.19 -10.24
CA GLY A 56 8.86 2.47 -11.15
C GLY A 56 10.25 2.15 -10.58
N ASN A 57 11.28 2.59 -11.28
CA ASN A 57 12.67 2.37 -10.86
C ASN A 57 13.06 3.33 -9.74
N ILE A 58 13.77 2.81 -8.75
CA ILE A 58 14.20 3.64 -7.62
C ILE A 58 15.11 4.78 -8.08
N ILE A 59 14.87 5.95 -7.52
CA ILE A 59 15.71 7.14 -7.63
C ILE A 59 16.26 7.43 -6.22
N PRO A 60 17.59 7.34 -6.01
CA PRO A 60 18.70 7.40 -6.99
C PRO A 60 18.92 6.10 -7.78
N ARG A 61 19.42 6.26 -9.02
CA ARG A 61 19.75 5.12 -9.88
C ARG A 61 20.79 4.20 -9.23
N GLY A 62 20.62 2.89 -9.46
CA GLY A 62 21.48 1.86 -8.89
C GLY A 62 20.92 1.23 -7.62
N GLU A 63 19.91 1.86 -7.02
CA GLU A 63 19.19 1.27 -5.89
C GLU A 63 17.99 0.44 -6.38
N HIS A 64 17.59 -0.52 -5.58
CA HIS A 64 16.51 -1.45 -5.88
C HIS A 64 15.53 -1.56 -4.72
N HIS A 65 14.24 -1.84 -5.00
CA HIS A 65 13.18 -1.98 -3.99
C HIS A 65 13.53 -2.95 -2.86
N TYR A 66 14.27 -4.01 -3.14
CA TYR A 66 14.66 -5.04 -2.17
C TYR A 66 16.11 -4.89 -1.68
N GLY A 67 16.78 -3.80 -2.07
CA GLY A 67 18.15 -3.52 -1.62
C GLY A 67 18.19 -3.00 -0.19
N GLN A 68 19.37 -3.07 0.43
CA GLN A 68 19.56 -2.62 1.82
C GLN A 68 19.21 -1.12 1.99
N TRP A 69 19.52 -0.31 1.00
CA TRP A 69 19.23 1.12 1.04
C TRP A 69 17.72 1.39 1.16
N MET A 70 16.89 0.70 0.37
CA MET A 70 15.44 0.81 0.46
C MET A 70 14.88 0.20 1.74
N ASN A 71 15.45 -0.89 2.25
CA ASN A 71 15.07 -1.44 3.55
C ASN A 71 15.25 -0.40 4.67
N ASN A 72 16.35 0.33 4.64
CA ASN A 72 16.61 1.41 5.59
C ASN A 72 15.59 2.55 5.45
N HIS A 73 15.23 2.89 4.20
CA HIS A 73 14.21 3.90 3.92
C HIS A 73 12.83 3.47 4.47
N TYR A 74 12.37 2.24 4.19
CA TYR A 74 11.08 1.77 4.69
C TYR A 74 11.01 1.82 6.21
N LEU A 75 12.07 1.38 6.88
CA LEU A 75 12.16 1.45 8.33
C LEU A 75 12.15 2.89 8.84
N TYR A 76 12.89 3.77 8.18
CA TYR A 76 12.90 5.20 8.50
C TYR A 76 11.49 5.81 8.37
N ALA A 77 10.81 5.56 7.24
CA ALA A 77 9.47 6.10 7.00
C ALA A 77 8.44 5.61 8.03
N VAL A 78 8.52 4.32 8.42
CA VAL A 78 7.64 3.74 9.45
C VAL A 78 7.89 4.37 10.82
N LYS A 79 9.15 4.54 11.22
CA LYS A 79 9.50 5.21 12.49
C LYS A 79 9.03 6.66 12.50
N LYS A 80 9.31 7.38 11.42
CA LYS A 80 8.87 8.77 11.27
C LYS A 80 7.34 8.89 11.34
N ALA A 81 6.60 7.98 10.70
CA ALA A 81 5.14 7.95 10.80
C ALA A 81 4.64 7.72 12.23
N ALA A 82 5.35 6.90 13.01
CA ALA A 82 5.02 6.66 14.42
C ALA A 82 5.12 7.95 15.26
N ASP A 83 6.12 8.81 15.01
CA ASP A 83 6.27 10.10 15.69
C ASP A 83 5.03 10.99 15.48
N TYR A 84 4.37 10.88 14.33
CA TYR A 84 3.14 11.59 13.97
C TYR A 84 1.86 10.80 14.28
N LYS A 85 1.97 9.62 14.90
CA LYS A 85 0.83 8.70 15.18
C LYS A 85 0.09 8.30 13.90
N ILE A 86 0.81 8.10 12.82
CA ILE A 86 0.31 7.68 11.50
C ILE A 86 0.58 6.20 11.28
N MET A 87 -0.45 5.47 10.88
CA MET A 87 -0.35 4.09 10.41
C MET A 87 0.13 4.05 8.96
N VAL A 88 0.92 3.05 8.61
CA VAL A 88 1.52 2.89 7.29
C VAL A 88 1.05 1.59 6.65
N ASN A 89 0.58 1.68 5.41
CA ASN A 89 0.41 0.57 4.47
C ASN A 89 1.39 0.79 3.31
N ALA A 90 2.47 0.00 3.27
CA ALA A 90 3.56 0.22 2.31
C ALA A 90 3.37 -0.65 1.06
N HIS A 91 3.30 -0.03 -0.11
CA HIS A 91 3.28 -0.70 -1.41
C HIS A 91 4.66 -0.71 -2.05
N GLU A 92 4.89 -1.61 -3.01
CA GLU A 92 6.21 -1.90 -3.61
C GLU A 92 7.33 -2.05 -2.57
N ALA A 93 6.96 -2.40 -1.36
CA ALA A 93 7.86 -2.53 -0.22
C ALA A 93 8.58 -3.88 -0.22
N THR A 94 9.54 -4.00 0.68
CA THR A 94 10.23 -5.28 0.90
C THR A 94 9.31 -6.32 1.51
N ARG A 95 9.68 -7.58 1.35
CA ARG A 95 8.97 -8.68 1.99
C ARG A 95 8.96 -8.50 3.51
N PRO A 96 7.85 -8.83 4.18
CA PRO A 96 7.73 -8.65 5.61
C PRO A 96 8.71 -9.58 6.36
N THR A 97 9.35 -9.00 7.37
CA THR A 97 10.32 -9.68 8.25
C THR A 97 9.87 -9.68 9.71
N GLY A 98 8.60 -9.39 9.97
CA GLY A 98 8.05 -9.24 11.32
C GLY A 98 8.22 -7.85 11.92
N ILE A 99 8.69 -6.87 11.18
CA ILE A 99 8.85 -5.45 11.62
C ILE A 99 7.54 -4.87 12.16
N CYS A 100 6.39 -5.28 11.63
CA CYS A 100 5.08 -4.88 12.11
C CYS A 100 4.81 -5.25 13.59
N ARG A 101 5.55 -6.20 14.16
CA ARG A 101 5.47 -6.54 15.59
C ARG A 101 6.27 -5.58 16.45
N THR A 102 7.36 -5.03 15.90
CA THR A 102 8.18 -4.01 16.58
C THR A 102 7.57 -2.62 16.42
N TYR A 103 7.04 -2.34 15.24
CA TYR A 103 6.40 -1.08 14.88
C TYR A 103 4.96 -1.34 14.46
N PRO A 104 4.01 -1.40 15.40
CA PRO A 104 2.61 -1.79 15.11
C PRO A 104 1.84 -0.76 14.26
N ASN A 105 2.39 0.43 14.06
CA ASN A 105 1.88 1.38 13.09
C ASN A 105 2.12 0.96 11.63
N LEU A 106 3.00 -0.02 11.34
CA LEU A 106 3.05 -0.69 10.05
C LEU A 106 1.93 -1.73 9.99
N ILE A 107 0.77 -1.33 9.50
CA ILE A 107 -0.45 -2.16 9.51
C ILE A 107 -0.50 -3.19 8.39
N GLY A 108 0.29 -3.00 7.34
CA GLY A 108 0.38 -3.92 6.22
C GLY A 108 1.36 -3.44 5.17
N ASN A 109 1.71 -4.33 4.29
CA ASN A 109 2.35 -3.99 3.04
C ASN A 109 1.91 -4.95 1.93
N GLU A 110 2.07 -4.53 0.68
CA GLU A 110 1.68 -5.34 -0.46
C GLU A 110 2.62 -6.55 -0.62
N SER A 111 3.84 -6.32 -1.06
CA SER A 111 4.97 -7.26 -1.22
C SER A 111 4.63 -8.60 -1.91
N ALA A 112 3.49 -8.67 -2.58
CA ALA A 112 3.05 -9.77 -3.44
C ALA A 112 1.91 -9.28 -4.35
N ARG A 113 1.56 -10.09 -5.35
CA ARG A 113 0.48 -9.75 -6.27
C ARG A 113 -0.86 -9.72 -5.55
N GLY A 114 -1.52 -8.56 -5.62
CA GLY A 114 -2.87 -8.33 -5.13
C GLY A 114 -3.89 -8.21 -6.26
N THR A 115 -5.06 -7.69 -5.94
CA THR A 115 -6.18 -7.55 -6.89
C THR A 115 -5.85 -6.65 -8.07
N GLU A 116 -4.94 -5.69 -7.93
CA GLU A 116 -4.50 -4.82 -9.01
C GLU A 116 -4.04 -5.60 -10.24
N TYR A 117 -3.42 -6.75 -10.05
CA TYR A 117 -2.94 -7.58 -11.15
C TYR A 117 -4.04 -8.18 -12.01
N GLU A 118 -5.29 -8.12 -11.58
CA GLU A 118 -6.42 -8.47 -12.44
C GLU A 118 -6.53 -7.55 -13.67
N ALA A 119 -6.02 -6.32 -13.57
CA ALA A 119 -5.96 -5.39 -14.70
C ALA A 119 -4.88 -5.73 -15.73
N PHE A 120 -3.89 -6.55 -15.38
CA PHE A 120 -2.73 -6.85 -16.23
C PHE A 120 -2.72 -8.30 -16.71
N ALA A 121 -2.22 -9.22 -15.88
CA ALA A 121 -2.05 -10.64 -16.21
C ALA A 121 -3.06 -11.56 -15.52
N GLY A 122 -3.90 -11.01 -14.66
CA GLY A 122 -4.83 -11.74 -13.82
C GLY A 122 -4.16 -12.52 -12.68
N ASN A 123 -4.96 -12.91 -11.71
CA ASN A 123 -4.57 -13.86 -10.68
C ASN A 123 -5.39 -15.15 -10.85
N LYS A 124 -4.72 -16.29 -10.79
CA LYS A 124 -5.42 -17.56 -10.77
C LYS A 124 -6.00 -17.81 -9.36
N PRO A 125 -7.13 -18.52 -9.22
CA PRO A 125 -7.75 -18.77 -7.93
C PRO A 125 -6.81 -19.38 -6.88
N PHE A 126 -5.89 -20.26 -7.29
CA PHE A 126 -4.93 -20.86 -6.36
C PHE A 126 -3.97 -19.83 -5.72
N HIS A 127 -3.74 -18.68 -6.37
CA HIS A 127 -2.85 -17.65 -5.83
C HIS A 127 -3.34 -17.16 -4.48
N THR A 128 -4.63 -16.84 -4.34
CA THR A 128 -5.20 -16.39 -3.06
C THR A 128 -5.14 -17.44 -1.98
N THR A 129 -5.37 -18.71 -2.34
CA THR A 129 -5.30 -19.82 -1.37
C THR A 129 -3.87 -20.15 -0.94
N LEU A 130 -2.86 -19.74 -1.73
CA LEU A 130 -1.46 -19.94 -1.42
C LEU A 130 -0.90 -18.85 -0.48
N LEU A 131 -1.41 -17.63 -0.57
CA LEU A 131 -0.90 -16.48 0.19
C LEU A 131 -0.86 -16.69 1.71
N PRO A 132 -1.88 -17.28 2.37
CA PRO A 132 -1.85 -17.55 3.80
C PRO A 132 -0.67 -18.42 4.25
N PHE A 133 -0.24 -19.33 3.39
CA PHE A 133 0.83 -20.29 3.68
C PHE A 133 2.22 -19.85 3.21
N THR A 134 2.31 -18.70 2.57
CA THR A 134 3.57 -18.17 2.02
C THR A 134 3.79 -16.73 2.43
N ARG A 135 3.20 -15.78 1.71
CA ARG A 135 3.42 -14.34 1.91
C ARG A 135 2.99 -13.86 3.30
N GLN A 136 1.87 -14.35 3.81
CA GLN A 136 1.29 -13.87 5.06
C GLN A 136 1.96 -14.45 6.32
N ILE A 137 2.82 -15.46 6.18
CA ILE A 137 3.62 -15.98 7.30
C ILE A 137 4.48 -14.86 7.92
N GLY A 138 5.00 -13.95 7.12
CA GLY A 138 5.84 -12.83 7.56
C GLY A 138 5.07 -11.64 8.15
N GLY A 139 3.76 -11.56 7.98
CA GLY A 139 2.95 -10.45 8.45
C GLY A 139 1.77 -10.12 7.54
N PRO A 140 0.95 -9.13 7.92
CA PRO A 140 -0.25 -8.75 7.18
C PRO A 140 0.08 -8.26 5.76
N MET A 141 -0.83 -8.53 4.84
CA MET A 141 -0.73 -8.16 3.44
C MET A 141 -1.91 -7.28 3.04
N ASP A 142 -1.64 -6.19 2.33
CA ASP A 142 -2.66 -5.50 1.57
C ASP A 142 -2.86 -6.22 0.22
N TYR A 143 -3.91 -6.99 0.12
CA TYR A 143 -4.31 -7.66 -1.12
C TYR A 143 -5.07 -6.72 -2.06
N THR A 144 -5.34 -5.48 -1.63
CA THR A 144 -6.20 -4.51 -2.32
C THR A 144 -7.58 -5.09 -2.67
N PRO A 145 -8.32 -5.66 -1.70
CA PRO A 145 -9.63 -6.28 -1.94
C PRO A 145 -10.67 -5.23 -2.33
N GLY A 146 -11.87 -5.69 -2.68
CA GLY A 146 -13.00 -4.79 -2.94
C GLY A 146 -13.53 -4.87 -4.37
N ILE A 147 -13.11 -5.85 -5.17
CA ILE A 147 -13.69 -6.12 -6.48
C ILE A 147 -14.65 -7.29 -6.35
N PHE A 148 -15.94 -7.03 -6.52
CA PHE A 148 -17.01 -8.03 -6.38
C PHE A 148 -17.33 -8.77 -7.67
N GLU A 149 -16.88 -8.25 -8.83
CA GLU A 149 -17.03 -8.91 -10.12
C GLU A 149 -16.06 -10.08 -10.22
N THR A 150 -16.57 -11.30 -10.32
CA THR A 150 -15.76 -12.53 -10.35
C THR A 150 -15.28 -12.92 -11.74
N HIS A 151 -15.79 -12.29 -12.79
CA HIS A 151 -15.44 -12.57 -14.17
C HIS A 151 -14.90 -11.34 -14.88
N CYS A 152 -13.62 -11.38 -15.26
CA CYS A 152 -12.93 -10.23 -15.85
C CYS A 152 -13.00 -10.12 -17.38
N ASN A 153 -13.52 -11.11 -18.06
CA ASN A 153 -13.43 -11.27 -19.54
C ASN A 153 -13.96 -10.07 -20.32
N LYS A 154 -14.88 -9.30 -19.74
CA LYS A 154 -15.47 -8.13 -20.40
C LYS A 154 -14.53 -6.93 -20.46
N MET A 155 -13.60 -6.80 -19.51
CA MET A 155 -12.71 -5.65 -19.43
C MET A 155 -11.39 -5.87 -20.15
N ASN A 156 -10.87 -7.08 -20.16
CA ASN A 156 -9.66 -7.45 -20.89
C ASN A 156 -9.71 -8.91 -21.35
N PRO A 157 -10.17 -9.18 -22.59
CA PRO A 157 -10.28 -10.55 -23.13
C PRO A 157 -8.95 -11.30 -23.21
N ALA A 158 -7.81 -10.59 -23.24
CA ALA A 158 -6.48 -11.20 -23.22
C ALA A 158 -6.08 -11.67 -21.80
N ASN A 159 -6.76 -11.21 -20.78
CA ASN A 159 -6.60 -11.66 -19.42
C ASN A 159 -7.48 -12.86 -19.16
N ASN A 160 -6.91 -14.03 -19.32
CA ASN A 160 -7.60 -15.32 -19.17
C ASN A 160 -7.92 -15.71 -17.72
N SER A 161 -7.90 -14.81 -16.76
CA SER A 161 -8.43 -15.13 -15.43
C SER A 161 -9.96 -15.12 -15.51
N GLN A 162 -10.52 -16.29 -15.72
CA GLN A 162 -11.97 -16.47 -15.79
C GLN A 162 -12.67 -16.24 -14.45
N VAL A 163 -11.93 -16.32 -13.35
CA VAL A 163 -12.45 -16.15 -11.99
C VAL A 163 -11.48 -15.29 -11.22
N ARG A 164 -11.97 -14.16 -10.73
CA ARG A 164 -11.26 -13.38 -9.73
C ARG A 164 -11.40 -14.03 -8.37
N SER A 165 -10.32 -14.13 -7.69
CA SER A 165 -10.36 -14.35 -6.25
C SER A 165 -10.64 -13.02 -5.57
N THR A 166 -11.88 -12.74 -5.29
CA THR A 166 -12.23 -11.67 -4.37
C THR A 166 -12.21 -12.21 -2.96
N ILE A 167 -11.51 -11.53 -2.10
CA ILE A 167 -11.74 -11.65 -0.67
C ILE A 167 -12.51 -10.39 -0.30
N ALA A 168 -13.72 -10.57 0.16
CA ALA A 168 -14.47 -9.51 0.80
C ALA A 168 -13.89 -9.23 2.18
#